data_5bf82ed1557990419dd799d8af90663a
#
_entry.id   5bf82ed1557990419dd799d8af90663a
#
_cell.length_a   1.000
_cell.length_b   1.000
_cell.length_c   1.000
_cell.angle_alpha   90.00
_cell.angle_beta   90.00
_cell.angle_gamma   90.00
#
_symmetry.space_group_name_H-M   'P 1'
#
loop_
_entity.id
_entity.type
_entity.pdbx_description
1 polymer ?
#
loop_
_entity_poly.entity_id
_entity_poly.type
_entity_poly.pdbx_seq_one_letter_code
_entity_poly.pdbx_strand_id
1 'polypeptide(L)'
;MNLHDPSYTGNKVPDELVPSRYALRIGEIDVMVVSDGVLTLPGAMLAHNAAPAIRAAWLKDNFLPPDAFDWALNVVVVRSGGRTILIDAGMGAEFPLPRAGQLIHRLEAAGIDLASV
;
A
#
# COMPACT_ATOMS: atom_id res chain seq x y z
N MET A 1 -20.18 -0.86 11.49
CA MET A 1 -19.44 0.43 11.47
C MET A 1 -20.12 1.34 10.46
N ASN A 2 -20.55 2.50 10.89
CA ASN A 2 -21.11 3.50 9.98
C ASN A 2 -19.96 4.37 9.45
N LEU A 3 -19.60 4.20 8.18
CA LEU A 3 -18.52 4.94 7.52
C LEU A 3 -18.79 6.45 7.38
N HIS A 4 -20.01 6.89 7.70
CA HIS A 4 -20.43 8.30 7.69
C HIS A 4 -20.56 8.90 9.09
N ASP A 5 -20.11 8.19 10.14
CA ASP A 5 -20.11 8.74 11.49
C ASP A 5 -19.01 9.80 11.60
N PRO A 6 -19.38 11.07 11.82
CA PRO A 6 -18.39 12.15 11.95
C PRO A 6 -17.52 12.03 13.21
N SER A 7 -17.87 11.16 14.15
CA SER A 7 -17.05 10.85 15.33
C SER A 7 -15.96 9.82 15.05
N TYR A 8 -15.98 9.17 13.86
CA TYR A 8 -14.95 8.23 13.46
C TYR A 8 -13.64 8.98 13.19
N THR A 9 -12.72 8.90 14.14
CA THR A 9 -11.40 9.52 14.06
C THR A 9 -10.32 8.59 13.48
N GLY A 10 -10.72 7.44 12.98
CA GLY A 10 -9.81 6.53 12.28
C GLY A 10 -9.29 7.13 10.97
N ASN A 11 -8.23 6.53 10.45
CA ASN A 11 -7.72 6.91 9.12
C ASN A 11 -8.85 6.84 8.10
N LYS A 12 -9.09 7.94 7.41
CA LYS A 12 -10.08 7.96 6.32
C LYS A 12 -9.74 6.83 5.36
N VAL A 13 -10.76 6.03 5.01
CA VAL A 13 -10.62 5.07 3.93
C VAL A 13 -10.29 5.89 2.66
N PRO A 14 -9.20 5.57 1.97
CA PRO A 14 -8.88 6.27 0.72
C PRO A 14 -10.02 6.16 -0.27
N ASP A 15 -10.36 7.25 -0.93
CA ASP A 15 -11.36 7.33 -2.00
C ASP A 15 -10.89 6.63 -3.30
N GLU A 16 -9.91 5.77 -3.20
CA GLU A 16 -9.31 5.13 -4.35
C GLU A 16 -10.06 3.85 -4.71
N LEU A 17 -10.55 3.78 -5.93
CA LEU A 17 -11.22 2.62 -6.51
C LEU A 17 -10.20 1.57 -7.03
N VAL A 18 -9.07 1.44 -6.36
CA VAL A 18 -8.01 0.49 -6.72
C VAL A 18 -8.15 -0.76 -5.86
N PRO A 19 -7.98 -1.96 -6.42
CA PRO A 19 -7.96 -3.18 -5.63
C PRO A 19 -6.90 -3.10 -4.53
N SER A 20 -7.29 -3.40 -3.29
CA SER A 20 -6.37 -3.36 -2.15
C SER A 20 -5.55 -4.65 -2.00
N ARG A 21 -5.90 -5.69 -2.72
CA ARG A 21 -5.22 -6.99 -2.67
C ARG A 21 -5.30 -7.72 -4.01
N TYR A 22 -4.29 -8.53 -4.25
CA TYR A 22 -4.19 -9.40 -5.41
C TYR A 22 -3.64 -10.75 -4.98
N ALA A 23 -4.31 -11.84 -5.33
CA ALA A 23 -3.90 -13.18 -4.95
C ALA A 23 -3.55 -14.01 -6.19
N LEU A 24 -2.51 -14.82 -6.05
CA LEU A 24 -2.10 -15.78 -7.08
C LEU A 24 -1.58 -17.06 -6.42
N ARG A 25 -1.58 -18.14 -7.17
CA ARG A 25 -0.99 -19.40 -6.73
C ARG A 25 0.20 -19.76 -7.60
N ILE A 26 1.30 -20.14 -6.95
CA ILE A 26 2.52 -20.60 -7.60
C ILE A 26 2.80 -22.00 -7.09
N GLY A 27 2.46 -23.03 -7.90
CA GLY A 27 2.49 -24.42 -7.45
C GLY A 27 1.55 -24.64 -6.26
N GLU A 28 2.09 -25.04 -5.11
CA GLU A 28 1.33 -25.25 -3.87
C GLU A 28 1.41 -24.03 -2.91
N ILE A 29 2.01 -22.94 -3.36
CA ILE A 29 2.19 -21.74 -2.56
C ILE A 29 1.13 -20.72 -2.95
N ASP A 30 0.37 -20.26 -1.96
CA ASP A 30 -0.54 -19.13 -2.13
C ASP A 30 0.23 -17.84 -1.80
N VAL A 31 0.14 -16.88 -2.71
CA VAL A 31 0.76 -15.56 -2.57
C VAL A 31 -0.32 -14.50 -2.66
N MET A 32 -0.35 -13.59 -1.71
CA MET A 32 -1.25 -12.44 -1.75
C MET A 32 -0.44 -11.17 -1.59
N VAL A 33 -0.60 -10.24 -2.51
CA VAL A 33 -0.06 -8.88 -2.37
C VAL A 33 -1.16 -8.01 -1.76
N VAL A 34 -0.86 -7.37 -0.65
CA VAL A 34 -1.78 -6.49 0.08
C VAL A 34 -1.19 -5.10 0.12
N SER A 35 -1.95 -4.13 -0.34
CA SER A 35 -1.53 -2.73 -0.29
C SER A 35 -1.67 -2.19 1.13
N ASP A 36 -0.59 -1.64 1.69
CA ASP A 36 -0.65 -0.80 2.90
C ASP A 36 -1.14 0.62 2.58
N GLY A 37 -1.13 0.95 1.31
CA GLY A 37 -1.51 2.26 0.79
C GLY A 37 -0.42 2.88 -0.08
N VAL A 38 -0.39 4.19 -0.07
CA VAL A 38 0.50 5.00 -0.90
C VAL A 38 1.19 6.04 -0.03
N LEU A 39 2.48 6.19 -0.22
CA LEU A 39 3.27 7.27 0.34
C LEU A 39 3.60 8.27 -0.76
N THR A 40 3.04 9.47 -0.65
CA THR A 40 3.35 10.54 -1.60
C THR A 40 4.66 11.20 -1.22
N LEU A 41 5.63 11.13 -2.10
CA LEU A 41 6.96 11.68 -1.91
C LEU A 41 7.24 12.82 -2.92
N PRO A 42 8.07 13.81 -2.55
CA PRO A 42 8.55 14.78 -3.52
C PRO A 42 9.28 14.08 -4.67
N GLY A 43 8.98 14.48 -5.92
CA GLY A 43 9.62 13.89 -7.10
C GLY A 43 11.15 13.96 -7.07
N ALA A 44 11.70 14.96 -6.39
CA ALA A 44 13.16 15.11 -6.22
C ALA A 44 13.82 13.99 -5.41
N MET A 45 13.08 13.24 -4.61
CA MET A 45 13.61 12.08 -3.89
C MET A 45 13.89 10.89 -4.80
N LEU A 46 13.21 10.82 -5.94
CA LEU A 46 13.44 9.81 -6.95
C LEU A 46 14.29 10.39 -8.07
N ALA A 47 15.25 9.60 -8.54
CA ALA A 47 16.15 10.04 -9.60
C ALA A 47 16.74 11.44 -9.32
N HIS A 48 17.23 11.65 -8.10
CA HIS A 48 17.82 12.93 -7.66
C HIS A 48 19.02 13.36 -8.52
N ASN A 49 19.64 12.41 -9.21
CA ASN A 49 20.75 12.63 -10.14
C ASN A 49 20.27 13.00 -11.56
N ALA A 50 18.98 12.99 -11.83
CA ALA A 50 18.44 13.44 -13.11
C ALA A 50 18.13 14.94 -13.07
N ALA A 51 18.28 15.60 -14.23
CA ALA A 51 17.88 17.01 -14.35
C ALA A 51 16.38 17.16 -14.05
N PRO A 52 15.94 18.19 -13.31
CA PRO A 52 14.54 18.37 -12.93
C PRO A 52 13.56 18.35 -14.11
N ALA A 53 13.94 18.93 -15.24
CA ALA A 53 13.09 18.95 -16.44
C ALA A 53 12.90 17.56 -17.04
N ILE A 54 13.94 16.72 -17.02
CA ILE A 54 13.88 15.32 -17.51
C ILE A 54 12.96 14.49 -16.60
N ARG A 55 13.11 14.64 -15.29
CA ARG A 55 12.26 13.96 -14.32
C ARG A 55 10.79 14.36 -14.47
N ALA A 56 10.51 15.65 -14.60
CA ALA A 56 9.15 16.16 -14.78
C ALA A 56 8.52 15.64 -16.08
N ALA A 57 9.28 15.59 -17.17
CA ALA A 57 8.82 15.03 -18.44
C ALA A 57 8.48 13.53 -18.31
N TRP A 58 9.36 12.76 -17.65
CA TRP A 58 9.11 11.34 -17.42
C TRP A 58 7.85 11.10 -16.58
N LEU A 59 7.67 11.85 -15.50
CA LEU A 59 6.48 11.76 -14.66
C LEU A 59 5.21 12.06 -15.46
N LYS A 60 5.25 13.13 -16.28
CA LYS A 60 4.13 13.49 -17.15
C LYS A 60 3.80 12.39 -18.18
N ASP A 61 4.81 11.80 -18.80
CA ASP A 61 4.64 10.72 -19.78
C ASP A 61 4.05 9.45 -19.17
N ASN A 62 4.21 9.30 -17.85
CA ASN A 62 3.63 8.21 -17.06
C ASN A 62 2.35 8.61 -16.32
N PHE A 63 1.71 9.71 -16.69
CA PHE A 63 0.47 10.23 -16.11
C PHE A 63 0.58 10.51 -14.61
N LEU A 64 1.77 10.87 -14.14
CA LEU A 64 2.05 11.21 -12.75
C LEU A 64 2.20 12.73 -12.60
N PRO A 65 1.94 13.28 -11.41
CA PRO A 65 2.21 14.67 -11.12
C PRO A 65 3.70 15.02 -11.36
N PRO A 66 4.02 16.21 -11.85
CA PRO A 66 5.40 16.55 -12.24
C PRO A 66 6.36 16.74 -11.04
N ASP A 67 5.82 16.96 -9.86
CA ASP A 67 6.55 17.32 -8.63
C ASP A 67 6.34 16.33 -7.48
N ALA A 68 5.47 15.36 -7.66
CA ALA A 68 5.16 14.37 -6.63
C ALA A 68 5.17 12.96 -7.22
N PHE A 69 5.47 12.00 -6.38
CA PHE A 69 5.46 10.59 -6.73
C PHE A 69 4.67 9.79 -5.70
N ASP A 70 3.72 9.02 -6.17
CA ASP A 70 2.96 8.09 -5.35
C ASP A 70 3.70 6.75 -5.28
N TRP A 71 4.35 6.53 -4.15
CA TRP A 71 5.03 5.27 -3.88
C TRP A 71 4.06 4.26 -3.30
N ALA A 72 3.73 3.24 -4.08
CA ALA A 72 2.88 2.14 -3.63
C ALA A 72 3.63 1.29 -2.59
N LEU A 73 2.97 1.05 -1.46
CA LEU A 73 3.47 0.23 -0.38
C LEU A 73 2.77 -1.13 -0.43
N ASN A 74 3.47 -2.12 -0.95
CA ASN A 74 2.92 -3.46 -1.16
C ASN A 74 3.59 -4.45 -0.20
N VAL A 75 2.77 -5.16 0.55
CA VAL A 75 3.18 -6.20 1.48
C VAL A 75 2.77 -7.55 0.91
N VAL A 76 3.59 -8.56 1.10
CA VAL A 76 3.35 -9.89 0.56
C VAL A 76 3.04 -10.86 1.69
N VAL A 77 1.94 -11.58 1.55
CA VAL A 77 1.57 -12.72 2.41
C VAL A 77 1.81 -14.00 1.63
N VAL A 78 2.53 -14.92 2.22
CA VAL A 78 2.79 -16.25 1.65
C VAL A 78 2.20 -17.31 2.57
N ARG A 79 1.42 -18.22 1.99
CA ARG A 79 0.97 -19.43 2.67
C ARG A 79 1.61 -20.66 2.04
N SER A 80 2.31 -21.41 2.86
CA SER A 80 3.01 -22.61 2.44
C SER A 80 3.15 -23.59 3.60
N GLY A 81 2.79 -24.85 3.38
CA GLY A 81 2.95 -25.90 4.38
C GLY A 81 2.27 -25.59 5.72
N GLY A 82 1.09 -25.00 5.71
CA GLY A 82 0.34 -24.60 6.91
C GLY A 82 0.88 -23.37 7.63
N ARG A 83 1.89 -22.70 7.06
CA ARG A 83 2.46 -21.45 7.60
C ARG A 83 1.94 -20.24 6.86
N THR A 84 1.76 -19.16 7.60
CA THR A 84 1.50 -17.84 7.06
C THR A 84 2.71 -16.96 7.33
N ILE A 85 3.31 -16.44 6.27
CA ILE A 85 4.52 -15.61 6.33
C ILE A 85 4.17 -14.23 5.80
N LEU A 86 4.46 -13.21 6.57
CA LEU A 86 4.31 -11.82 6.17
C LEU A 86 5.68 -11.25 5.80
N ILE A 87 5.80 -10.73 4.59
CA ILE A 87 7.00 -10.04 4.13
C ILE A 87 6.71 -8.55 4.12
N ASP A 88 7.41 -7.81 4.97
CA ASP A 88 7.16 -6.44 5.33
C ASP A 88 5.98 -6.27 6.32
N ALA A 89 6.00 -5.20 7.08
CA ALA A 89 5.00 -4.91 8.11
C ALA A 89 4.18 -3.64 7.85
N GLY A 90 4.41 -2.98 6.72
CA GLY A 90 3.76 -1.71 6.38
C GLY A 90 4.23 -0.53 7.23
N MET A 91 3.52 0.59 7.13
CA MET A 91 3.88 1.84 7.82
C MET A 91 3.30 1.95 9.23
N GLY A 92 2.34 1.11 9.57
CA GLY A 92 1.62 1.20 10.84
C GLY A 92 0.62 2.35 10.91
N ALA A 93 -0.21 2.33 11.95
CA ALA A 93 -1.25 3.33 12.16
C ALA A 93 -0.79 4.53 13.00
N GLU A 94 0.41 4.50 13.54
CA GLU A 94 0.93 5.52 14.46
C GLU A 94 1.32 6.83 13.75
N PHE A 95 1.60 6.75 12.47
CA PHE A 95 1.93 7.93 11.68
C PHE A 95 0.69 8.45 10.95
N PRO A 96 0.42 9.75 10.99
CA PRO A 96 -0.73 10.35 10.31
C PRO A 96 -0.49 10.46 8.80
N LEU A 97 -0.30 9.32 8.17
CA LEU A 97 -0.15 9.24 6.71
C LEU A 97 -1.55 9.02 6.11
N PRO A 98 -2.11 9.99 5.38
CA PRO A 98 -3.52 9.95 4.99
C PRO A 98 -3.87 8.81 4.03
N ARG A 99 -2.88 8.27 3.31
CA ARG A 99 -3.07 7.24 2.28
C ARG A 99 -2.31 5.94 2.55
N ALA A 100 -1.71 5.79 3.73
CA ALA A 100 -0.95 4.60 4.12
C ALA A 100 -1.40 4.08 5.49
N GLY A 101 -0.79 3.00 5.97
CA GLY A 101 -1.12 2.41 7.27
C GLY A 101 -2.42 1.60 7.27
N GLN A 102 -2.82 1.06 6.12
CA GLN A 102 -4.06 0.29 5.95
C GLN A 102 -3.88 -1.23 6.06
N LEU A 103 -2.65 -1.68 6.27
CA LEU A 103 -2.31 -3.10 6.16
C LEU A 103 -3.15 -3.99 7.08
N ILE A 104 -3.25 -3.64 8.37
CA ILE A 104 -3.96 -4.47 9.36
C ILE A 104 -5.42 -4.67 8.95
N HIS A 105 -6.12 -3.58 8.63
CA HIS A 105 -7.52 -3.64 8.21
C HIS A 105 -7.70 -4.48 6.93
N ARG A 106 -6.77 -4.38 6.01
CA ARG A 106 -6.81 -5.10 4.75
C ARG A 106 -6.46 -6.59 4.90
N LEU A 107 -5.55 -6.93 5.82
CA LEU A 107 -5.27 -8.32 6.19
C LEU A 107 -6.49 -8.96 6.85
N GLU A 108 -7.11 -8.28 7.80
CA GLU A 108 -8.33 -8.76 8.46
C GLU A 108 -9.47 -8.96 7.46
N ALA A 109 -9.69 -7.99 6.56
CA ALA A 109 -10.68 -8.09 5.49
C ALA A 109 -10.39 -9.24 4.52
N ALA A 110 -9.13 -9.63 4.36
CA ALA A 110 -8.70 -10.77 3.57
C ALA A 110 -8.81 -12.11 4.32
N GLY A 111 -9.23 -12.10 5.58
CA GLY A 111 -9.32 -13.29 6.41
C GLY A 111 -7.97 -13.81 6.92
N ILE A 112 -6.96 -12.95 6.96
CA ILE A 112 -5.65 -13.29 7.54
C ILE A 112 -5.70 -13.02 9.04
N ASP A 113 -5.57 -14.07 9.83
CA ASP A 113 -5.41 -13.95 11.27
C ASP A 113 -3.97 -13.56 11.61
N LEU A 114 -3.80 -12.38 12.18
CA LEU A 114 -2.49 -11.86 12.57
C LEU A 114 -1.78 -12.75 13.59
N ALA A 115 -2.54 -13.43 14.45
CA ALA A 115 -1.97 -14.37 15.41
C ALA A 115 -1.38 -15.63 14.74
N SER A 116 -1.73 -15.89 13.48
CA SER A 116 -1.24 -17.02 12.70
C SER A 116 0.05 -16.74 11.91
N VAL A 117 0.45 -15.49 11.90
CA VAL A 117 1.64 -15.05 11.16
C VAL A 117 2.93 -15.45 11.88
#